data_3c364cab927a3f7d9987a211873f4d40
#
_entry.id   3c364cab927a3f7d9987a211873f4d40
#
_cell.length_a   1.000
_cell.length_b   1.000
_cell.length_c   1.000
_cell.angle_alpha   90.00
_cell.angle_beta   90.00
_cell.angle_gamma   90.00
#
_symmetry.space_group_name_H-M   'P 1'
#
loop_
_entity.id
_entity.type
_entity.pdbx_description
1 polymer ?
#
loop_
_entity_poly.entity_id
_entity_poly.type
_entity_poly.pdbx_seq_one_letter_code
_entity_poly.pdbx_strand_id
1 'polypeptide(L)'
;AKFVASLIVIGIMLFVLGFLVMGFGLIAIGIPPTAEEFWRIVFFLITSIFYVAFWLNLAILFSLRFRQAATSALASVAVWLFFSVFYTMIVNLVAKGLSPSQMASPYQIISYQKFILGLMRLAPSELFNEATTTLLMPSVRSIGPLTMEQVQGAIPSPLPLGQSLLVVWPQLTGLIAATVICFAISYIMFMRREIRSR
;
A
#
# COMPACT_ATOMS: atom_id res chain seq x y z
N ALA A 1 -18.12 9.63 13.60
CA ALA A 1 -19.17 9.66 12.55
C ALA A 1 -18.62 10.15 11.20
N LYS A 2 -18.01 11.35 11.09
CA LYS A 2 -17.56 11.95 9.81
C LYS A 2 -16.53 11.09 9.06
N PHE A 3 -15.54 10.53 9.75
CA PHE A 3 -14.53 9.65 9.13
C PHE A 3 -15.17 8.43 8.44
N VAL A 4 -16.04 7.73 9.16
CA VAL A 4 -16.71 6.54 8.62
C VAL A 4 -17.61 6.90 7.44
N ALA A 5 -18.36 8.00 7.52
CA ALA A 5 -19.20 8.48 6.42
C ALA A 5 -18.36 8.81 5.17
N SER A 6 -17.25 9.54 5.33
CA SER A 6 -16.35 9.84 4.21
C SER A 6 -15.74 8.57 3.61
N LEU A 7 -15.34 7.61 4.45
CA LEU A 7 -14.77 6.35 3.98
C LEU A 7 -15.78 5.51 3.20
N ILE A 8 -17.04 5.46 3.64
CA ILE A 8 -18.11 4.77 2.92
C ILE A 8 -18.34 5.41 1.55
N VAL A 9 -18.45 6.74 1.49
CA VAL A 9 -18.66 7.45 0.21
C VAL A 9 -17.50 7.18 -0.76
N ILE A 10 -16.26 7.31 -0.29
CA ILE A 10 -15.07 7.05 -1.12
C ILE A 10 -15.03 5.57 -1.53
N GLY A 11 -15.36 4.65 -0.62
CA GLY A 11 -15.43 3.23 -0.93
C GLY A 11 -16.43 2.92 -2.05
N ILE A 12 -17.63 3.46 -1.96
CA ILE A 12 -18.66 3.31 -3.01
C ILE A 12 -18.14 3.89 -4.34
N MET A 13 -17.54 5.08 -4.32
CA MET A 13 -16.97 5.69 -5.54
C MET A 13 -15.87 4.81 -6.15
N LEU A 14 -14.97 4.24 -5.34
CA LEU A 14 -13.91 3.35 -5.82
C LEU A 14 -14.50 2.08 -6.47
N PHE A 15 -15.52 1.48 -5.86
CA PHE A 15 -16.20 0.31 -6.43
C PHE A 15 -16.90 0.64 -7.74
N VAL A 16 -17.64 1.75 -7.79
CA VAL A 16 -18.32 2.20 -9.01
C VAL A 16 -17.33 2.44 -10.13
N LEU A 17 -16.23 3.18 -9.86
CA LEU A 17 -15.19 3.43 -10.84
C LEU A 17 -14.46 2.15 -11.26
N GLY A 18 -14.15 1.26 -10.32
CA GLY A 18 -13.49 -0.01 -10.61
C GLY A 18 -14.33 -0.91 -11.53
N PHE A 19 -15.61 -1.05 -11.24
CA PHE A 19 -16.52 -1.82 -12.09
C PHE A 19 -16.80 -1.15 -13.43
N LEU A 20 -16.84 0.18 -13.46
CA LEU A 20 -16.94 0.93 -14.71
C LEU A 20 -15.74 0.68 -15.62
N VAL A 21 -14.51 0.74 -15.08
CA VAL A 21 -13.28 0.43 -15.83
C VAL A 21 -13.30 -1.04 -16.30
N MET A 22 -13.72 -1.96 -15.45
CA MET A 22 -13.87 -3.37 -15.82
C MET A 22 -14.88 -3.55 -16.96
N GLY A 23 -16.02 -2.85 -16.90
CA GLY A 23 -17.04 -2.88 -17.94
C GLY A 23 -16.55 -2.30 -19.28
N PHE A 24 -15.81 -1.20 -19.25
CA PHE A 24 -15.17 -0.67 -20.46
C PHE A 24 -14.12 -1.64 -21.01
N GLY A 25 -13.33 -2.28 -20.14
CA GLY A 25 -12.38 -3.31 -20.54
C GLY A 25 -13.06 -4.48 -21.26
N LEU A 26 -14.19 -4.92 -20.72
CA LEU A 26 -15.01 -5.97 -21.36
C LEU A 26 -15.47 -5.56 -22.77
N ILE A 27 -15.96 -4.33 -22.94
CA ILE A 27 -16.41 -3.84 -24.25
C ILE A 27 -15.23 -3.70 -25.23
N ALA A 28 -14.07 -3.25 -24.76
CA ALA A 28 -12.89 -3.02 -25.58
C ALA A 28 -12.20 -4.31 -26.02
N ILE A 29 -12.11 -5.31 -25.13
CA ILE A 29 -11.40 -6.57 -25.36
C ILE A 29 -12.36 -7.64 -25.90
N GLY A 30 -13.65 -7.59 -25.57
CA GLY A 30 -14.66 -8.57 -25.99
C GLY A 30 -14.61 -9.91 -25.25
N ILE A 31 -13.75 -10.05 -24.24
CA ILE A 31 -13.60 -11.28 -23.45
C ILE A 31 -14.08 -11.01 -22.02
N PRO A 32 -15.05 -11.78 -21.49
CA PRO A 32 -15.48 -11.61 -20.11
C PRO A 32 -14.39 -12.05 -19.14
N PRO A 33 -14.19 -11.32 -18.03
CA PRO A 33 -13.24 -11.68 -17.00
C PRO A 33 -13.64 -13.03 -16.38
N THR A 34 -12.64 -13.84 -16.08
CA THR A 34 -12.83 -15.09 -15.33
C THR A 34 -13.27 -14.75 -13.89
N ALA A 35 -13.88 -15.72 -13.20
CA ALA A 35 -14.27 -15.54 -11.80
C ALA A 35 -13.05 -15.17 -10.92
N GLU A 36 -11.87 -15.70 -11.24
CA GLU A 36 -10.64 -15.38 -10.52
C GLU A 36 -10.20 -13.93 -10.75
N GLU A 37 -10.21 -13.44 -11.97
CA GLU A 37 -9.88 -12.06 -12.32
C GLU A 37 -10.85 -11.06 -11.68
N PHE A 38 -12.14 -11.40 -11.67
CA PHE A 38 -13.15 -10.60 -10.98
C PHE A 38 -12.82 -10.44 -9.49
N TRP A 39 -12.53 -11.53 -8.78
CA TRP A 39 -12.17 -11.47 -7.37
C TRP A 39 -10.84 -10.75 -7.12
N ARG A 40 -9.86 -10.83 -8.02
CA ARG A 40 -8.62 -10.06 -7.95
C ARG A 40 -8.89 -8.56 -7.97
N ILE A 41 -9.79 -8.10 -8.83
CA ILE A 41 -10.21 -6.70 -8.89
C ILE A 41 -10.93 -6.29 -7.59
N VAL A 42 -11.82 -7.13 -7.06
CA VAL A 42 -12.48 -6.86 -5.78
C VAL A 42 -11.49 -6.70 -4.63
N PHE A 43 -10.52 -7.61 -4.50
CA PHE A 43 -9.49 -7.49 -3.46
C PHE A 43 -8.56 -6.30 -3.67
N PHE A 44 -8.26 -5.94 -4.91
CA PHE A 44 -7.57 -4.70 -5.24
C PHE A 44 -8.35 -3.47 -4.76
N LEU A 45 -9.65 -3.39 -5.01
CA LEU A 45 -10.49 -2.29 -4.55
C LEU A 45 -10.56 -2.21 -3.03
N ILE A 46 -10.66 -3.34 -2.34
CA ILE A 46 -10.62 -3.40 -0.88
C ILE A 46 -9.27 -2.88 -0.35
N THR A 47 -8.16 -3.30 -0.94
CA THR A 47 -6.82 -2.81 -0.58
C THR A 47 -6.70 -1.30 -0.81
N SER A 48 -7.27 -0.80 -1.90
CA SER A 48 -7.32 0.63 -2.21
C SER A 48 -8.10 1.43 -1.16
N ILE A 49 -9.19 0.88 -0.61
CA ILE A 49 -9.95 1.52 0.48
C ILE A 49 -9.07 1.67 1.73
N PHE A 50 -8.31 0.65 2.12
CA PHE A 50 -7.40 0.74 3.26
C PHE A 50 -6.29 1.78 3.03
N TYR A 51 -5.75 1.85 1.82
CA TYR A 51 -4.76 2.85 1.45
C TYR A 51 -5.32 4.28 1.52
N VAL A 52 -6.51 4.51 1.00
CA VAL A 52 -7.19 5.81 1.08
C VAL A 52 -7.59 6.14 2.51
N ALA A 53 -8.03 5.15 3.30
CA ALA A 53 -8.34 5.32 4.71
C ALA A 53 -7.14 5.82 5.53
N PHE A 54 -5.94 5.33 5.25
CA PHE A 54 -4.71 5.81 5.86
C PHE A 54 -4.50 7.31 5.59
N TRP A 55 -4.54 7.74 4.32
CA TRP A 55 -4.33 9.13 3.94
C TRP A 55 -5.44 10.06 4.46
N LEU A 56 -6.67 9.58 4.48
CA LEU A 56 -7.80 10.31 5.07
C LEU A 56 -7.60 10.54 6.57
N ASN A 57 -7.16 9.52 7.31
CA ASN A 57 -6.84 9.65 8.74
C ASN A 57 -5.69 10.63 8.98
N LEU A 58 -4.66 10.60 8.15
CA LEU A 58 -3.53 11.53 8.22
C LEU A 58 -4.00 12.98 7.98
N ALA A 59 -4.87 13.19 6.99
CA ALA A 59 -5.44 14.51 6.71
C ALA A 59 -6.29 15.03 7.89
N ILE A 60 -7.07 14.15 8.55
CA ILE A 60 -7.82 14.49 9.74
C ILE A 60 -6.88 14.85 10.90
N LEU A 61 -5.80 14.09 11.09
CA LEU A 61 -4.79 14.36 12.11
C LEU A 61 -4.18 15.75 11.93
N PHE A 62 -3.83 16.14 10.71
CA PHE A 62 -3.32 17.48 10.44
C PHE A 62 -4.38 18.55 10.60
N SER A 63 -5.63 18.28 10.26
CA SER A 63 -6.75 19.19 10.53
C SER A 63 -6.96 19.44 12.03
N LEU A 64 -6.71 18.45 12.86
CA LEU A 64 -6.70 18.62 14.31
C LEU A 64 -5.46 19.36 14.82
N ARG A 65 -4.31 19.26 14.16
CA ARG A 65 -3.05 19.87 14.59
C ARG A 65 -2.95 21.34 14.17
N PHE A 66 -3.35 21.69 12.96
CA PHE A 66 -3.27 23.04 12.40
C PHE A 66 -4.58 23.78 12.57
N ARG A 67 -4.50 25.10 12.82
CA ARG A 67 -5.69 25.96 12.99
C ARG A 67 -6.29 26.39 11.64
N GLN A 68 -5.46 26.49 10.60
CA GLN A 68 -5.88 26.93 9.28
C GLN A 68 -6.06 25.73 8.35
N ALA A 69 -7.16 25.71 7.61
CA ALA A 69 -7.48 24.62 6.67
C ALA A 69 -6.43 24.50 5.55
N ALA A 70 -5.93 25.64 5.06
CA ALA A 70 -4.91 25.68 3.99
C ALA A 70 -3.60 25.02 4.43
N THR A 71 -3.10 25.33 5.64
CA THR A 71 -1.87 24.74 6.17
C THR A 71 -2.03 23.25 6.44
N SER A 72 -3.20 22.81 6.90
CA SER A 72 -3.52 21.39 7.08
C SER A 72 -3.50 20.62 5.77
N ALA A 73 -4.13 21.17 4.74
CA ALA A 73 -4.15 20.57 3.41
C ALA A 73 -2.74 20.48 2.81
N LEU A 74 -1.97 21.58 2.86
CA LEU A 74 -0.59 21.61 2.39
C LEU A 74 0.30 20.59 3.11
N ALA A 75 0.18 20.48 4.45
CA ALA A 75 0.93 19.50 5.21
C ALA A 75 0.59 18.06 4.81
N SER A 76 -0.70 17.76 4.59
CA SER A 76 -1.15 16.44 4.14
C SER A 76 -0.57 16.07 2.78
N VAL A 77 -0.62 17.02 1.82
CA VAL A 77 -0.07 16.85 0.48
C VAL A 77 1.46 16.70 0.52
N ALA A 78 2.13 17.51 1.35
CA ALA A 78 3.59 17.44 1.50
C ALA A 78 4.06 16.08 2.04
N VAL A 79 3.37 15.53 3.05
CA VAL A 79 3.70 14.21 3.59
C VAL A 79 3.38 13.10 2.58
N TRP A 80 2.26 13.21 1.86
CA TRP A 80 1.94 12.27 0.78
C TRP A 80 3.02 12.28 -0.31
N LEU A 81 3.41 13.46 -0.77
CA LEU A 81 4.46 13.64 -1.78
C LEU A 81 5.82 13.12 -1.30
N PHE A 82 6.14 13.35 -0.02
CA PHE A 82 7.35 12.82 0.59
C PHE A 82 7.39 11.29 0.50
N PHE A 83 6.37 10.59 0.97
CA PHE A 83 6.35 9.13 0.95
C PHE A 83 6.20 8.55 -0.46
N SER A 84 5.50 9.24 -1.38
CA SER A 84 5.25 8.71 -2.73
C SER A 84 6.43 8.93 -3.69
N VAL A 85 7.26 9.96 -3.47
CA VAL A 85 8.33 10.34 -4.40
C VAL A 85 9.69 10.34 -3.71
N PHE A 86 9.86 11.20 -2.67
CA PHE A 86 11.16 11.43 -2.07
C PHE A 86 11.67 10.25 -1.25
N TYR A 87 10.78 9.55 -0.55
CA TYR A 87 11.17 8.44 0.30
C TYR A 87 11.84 7.32 -0.49
N THR A 88 11.25 6.89 -1.58
CA THR A 88 11.81 5.86 -2.46
C THR A 88 13.16 6.30 -3.05
N MET A 89 13.29 7.58 -3.40
CA MET A 89 14.55 8.13 -3.89
C MET A 89 15.66 8.10 -2.81
N ILE A 90 15.31 8.47 -1.57
CA ILE A 90 16.25 8.43 -0.42
C ILE A 90 16.67 6.98 -0.13
N VAL A 91 15.71 6.05 -0.09
CA VAL A 91 16.04 4.62 0.15
C VAL A 91 16.94 4.06 -0.95
N ASN A 92 16.69 4.42 -2.21
CA ASN A 92 17.57 4.02 -3.32
C ASN A 92 18.98 4.63 -3.22
N LEU A 93 19.10 5.86 -2.72
CA LEU A 93 20.41 6.48 -2.48
C LEU A 93 21.17 5.76 -1.36
N VAL A 94 20.49 5.45 -0.25
CA VAL A 94 21.04 4.66 0.86
C VAL A 94 21.45 3.27 0.37
N ALA A 95 20.61 2.63 -0.46
CA ALA A 95 20.89 1.34 -1.07
C ALA A 95 22.19 1.37 -1.88
N LYS A 96 22.40 2.39 -2.71
CA LYS A 96 23.65 2.53 -3.47
C LYS A 96 24.87 2.70 -2.57
N GLY A 97 24.74 3.44 -1.46
CA GLY A 97 25.83 3.66 -0.51
C GLY A 97 26.19 2.42 0.32
N LEU A 98 25.23 1.54 0.55
CA LEU A 98 25.39 0.31 1.34
C LEU A 98 25.56 -0.94 0.47
N SER A 99 25.66 -0.79 -0.85
CA SER A 99 25.73 -1.93 -1.77
C SER A 99 26.95 -2.80 -1.45
N PRO A 100 26.77 -4.12 -1.29
CA PRO A 100 27.86 -5.03 -1.00
C PRO A 100 28.84 -5.09 -2.18
N SER A 101 30.10 -5.38 -1.90
CA SER A 101 31.15 -5.52 -2.92
C SER A 101 30.83 -6.67 -3.89
N GLN A 102 31.39 -6.63 -5.10
CA GLN A 102 31.20 -7.69 -6.10
C GLN A 102 31.64 -9.10 -5.64
N MET A 103 32.46 -9.18 -4.58
CA MET A 103 32.92 -10.43 -3.96
C MET A 103 32.10 -10.82 -2.72
N ALA A 104 30.95 -10.18 -2.47
CA ALA A 104 30.13 -10.49 -1.31
C ALA A 104 29.50 -11.90 -1.40
N SER A 105 29.39 -12.57 -0.26
CA SER A 105 28.74 -13.89 -0.21
C SER A 105 27.25 -13.78 -0.56
N PRO A 106 26.62 -14.83 -1.12
CA PRO A 106 25.19 -14.84 -1.42
C PRO A 106 24.32 -14.47 -0.20
N TYR A 107 24.72 -14.87 0.99
CA TYR A 107 24.06 -14.53 2.25
C TYR A 107 24.05 -13.02 2.53
N GLN A 108 25.18 -12.35 2.30
CA GLN A 108 25.30 -10.89 2.48
C GLN A 108 24.40 -10.13 1.48
N ILE A 109 24.34 -10.61 0.23
CA ILE A 109 23.47 -10.03 -0.81
C ILE A 109 22.00 -10.15 -0.41
N ILE A 110 21.58 -11.34 0.05
CA ILE A 110 20.19 -11.58 0.47
C ILE A 110 19.83 -10.74 1.71
N SER A 111 20.73 -10.67 2.69
CA SER A 111 20.51 -9.86 3.90
C SER A 111 20.39 -8.38 3.57
N TYR A 112 21.24 -7.86 2.70
CA TYR A 112 21.19 -6.50 2.20
C TYR A 112 19.85 -6.23 1.49
N GLN A 113 19.42 -7.11 0.57
CA GLN A 113 18.17 -6.93 -0.15
C GLN A 113 16.96 -6.98 0.80
N LYS A 114 16.96 -7.87 1.80
CA LYS A 114 15.91 -7.90 2.84
C LYS A 114 15.87 -6.61 3.66
N PHE A 115 17.02 -6.05 4.00
CA PHE A 115 17.10 -4.79 4.72
C PHE A 115 16.53 -3.63 3.91
N ILE A 116 16.95 -3.48 2.65
CA ILE A 116 16.42 -2.43 1.76
C ILE A 116 14.91 -2.59 1.53
N LEU A 117 14.45 -3.82 1.31
CA LEU A 117 13.01 -4.11 1.18
C LEU A 117 12.25 -3.73 2.46
N GLY A 118 12.81 -4.03 3.63
CA GLY A 118 12.24 -3.63 4.92
C GLY A 118 12.14 -2.11 5.07
N LEU A 119 13.17 -1.37 4.64
CA LEU A 119 13.12 0.09 4.60
C LEU A 119 12.04 0.59 3.65
N MET A 120 11.96 0.07 2.43
CA MET A 120 10.92 0.47 1.46
C MET A 120 9.51 0.27 2.01
N ARG A 121 9.26 -0.82 2.71
CA ARG A 121 7.96 -1.17 3.32
C ARG A 121 7.52 -0.26 4.47
N LEU A 122 8.34 0.65 4.94
CA LEU A 122 7.91 1.71 5.85
C LEU A 122 7.04 2.77 5.17
N ALA A 123 7.12 2.89 3.85
CA ALA A 123 6.25 3.77 3.09
C ALA A 123 4.91 3.08 2.79
N PRO A 124 3.77 3.69 3.16
CA PRO A 124 2.44 3.13 2.84
C PRO A 124 2.19 2.97 1.34
N SER A 125 2.80 3.84 0.52
CA SER A 125 2.75 3.75 -0.94
C SER A 125 3.40 2.48 -1.47
N GLU A 126 4.53 2.05 -0.90
CA GLU A 126 5.21 0.81 -1.31
C GLU A 126 4.43 -0.43 -0.88
N LEU A 127 3.88 -0.44 0.35
CA LEU A 127 3.00 -1.52 0.78
C LEU A 127 1.80 -1.70 -0.16
N PHE A 128 1.21 -0.58 -0.59
CA PHE A 128 0.11 -0.58 -1.55
C PHE A 128 0.56 -1.07 -2.93
N ASN A 129 1.70 -0.59 -3.44
CA ASN A 129 2.25 -1.00 -4.73
C ASN A 129 2.59 -2.50 -4.77
N GLU A 130 3.26 -3.03 -3.74
CA GLU A 130 3.54 -4.45 -3.62
C GLU A 130 2.25 -5.29 -3.61
N ALA A 131 1.27 -4.88 -2.81
CA ALA A 131 0.00 -5.59 -2.69
C ALA A 131 -0.77 -5.61 -4.02
N THR A 132 -0.89 -4.45 -4.67
CA THR A 132 -1.65 -4.32 -5.93
C THR A 132 -0.96 -5.02 -7.09
N THR A 133 0.37 -4.96 -7.18
CA THR A 133 1.13 -5.67 -8.20
C THR A 133 0.93 -7.19 -8.08
N THR A 134 0.99 -7.73 -6.85
CA THR A 134 0.79 -9.18 -6.63
C THR A 134 -0.66 -9.62 -6.90
N LEU A 135 -1.64 -8.77 -6.60
CA LEU A 135 -3.05 -9.08 -6.85
C LEU A 135 -3.40 -9.03 -8.35
N LEU A 136 -2.91 -8.02 -9.06
CA LEU A 136 -3.25 -7.79 -10.47
C LEU A 136 -2.35 -8.52 -11.44
N MET A 137 -1.12 -8.87 -11.04
CA MET A 137 -0.17 -9.61 -11.86
C MET A 137 0.12 -11.00 -11.26
N PRO A 138 -0.65 -12.04 -11.60
CA PRO A 138 -0.49 -13.38 -11.04
C PRO A 138 0.85 -14.06 -11.42
N SER A 139 1.60 -13.50 -12.35
CA SER A 139 2.96 -13.92 -12.69
C SER A 139 4.00 -13.54 -11.62
N VAL A 140 3.70 -12.54 -10.78
CA VAL A 140 4.58 -12.11 -9.68
C VAL A 140 4.42 -13.07 -8.50
N ARG A 141 5.39 -13.98 -8.32
CA ARG A 141 5.34 -15.06 -7.30
C ARG A 141 5.93 -14.69 -5.96
N SER A 142 6.77 -13.67 -5.91
CA SER A 142 7.43 -13.24 -4.69
C SER A 142 7.76 -11.76 -4.77
N ILE A 143 7.63 -11.10 -3.64
CA ILE A 143 7.92 -9.66 -3.46
C ILE A 143 9.33 -9.47 -2.87
N GLY A 144 10.08 -10.54 -2.67
CA GLY A 144 11.41 -10.52 -2.06
C GLY A 144 12.48 -11.21 -2.93
N PRO A 145 13.75 -11.12 -2.49
CA PRO A 145 14.84 -11.80 -3.17
C PRO A 145 14.61 -13.31 -3.15
N LEU A 146 14.67 -13.91 -4.35
CA LEU A 146 14.56 -15.36 -4.54
C LEU A 146 15.96 -15.98 -4.57
N THR A 147 16.11 -17.15 -3.96
CA THR A 147 17.31 -17.96 -4.13
C THR A 147 17.27 -18.69 -5.47
N MET A 148 18.44 -19.03 -6.01
CA MET A 148 18.53 -19.79 -7.28
C MET A 148 17.79 -21.14 -7.20
N GLU A 149 17.79 -21.80 -6.05
CA GLU A 149 17.05 -23.06 -5.82
C GLU A 149 15.53 -22.85 -5.93
N GLN A 150 15.01 -21.73 -5.41
CA GLN A 150 13.59 -21.39 -5.51
C GLN A 150 13.16 -21.07 -6.96
N VAL A 151 14.07 -20.50 -7.76
CA VAL A 151 13.82 -20.21 -9.17
C VAL A 151 13.84 -21.47 -10.01
N GLN A 152 14.81 -22.38 -9.78
CA GLN A 152 14.96 -23.62 -10.54
C GLN A 152 13.83 -24.64 -10.28
N GLY A 153 13.23 -24.63 -9.08
CA GLY A 153 12.09 -25.50 -8.75
C GLY A 153 10.72 -24.94 -9.09
N ALA A 154 10.65 -23.69 -9.56
CA ALA A 154 9.37 -23.04 -9.78
C ALA A 154 8.74 -23.43 -11.13
N ILE A 155 7.60 -24.12 -11.10
CA ILE A 155 6.77 -24.35 -12.29
C ILE A 155 6.25 -22.97 -12.79
N PRO A 156 6.37 -22.66 -14.09
CA PRO A 156 5.94 -21.36 -14.64
C PRO A 156 4.42 -21.28 -14.81
N SER A 157 3.67 -21.42 -13.71
CA SER A 157 2.22 -21.23 -13.69
C SER A 157 1.85 -19.97 -12.90
N PRO A 158 0.83 -19.21 -13.29
CA PRO A 158 0.36 -18.05 -12.51
C PRO A 158 -0.06 -18.48 -11.10
N LEU A 159 0.16 -17.62 -10.09
CA LEU A 159 -0.29 -17.90 -8.73
C LEU A 159 -1.83 -17.94 -8.68
N PRO A 160 -2.44 -18.98 -8.09
CA PRO A 160 -3.87 -18.94 -7.79
C PRO A 160 -4.17 -17.83 -6.77
N LEU A 161 -5.40 -17.27 -6.82
CA LEU A 161 -5.82 -16.14 -6.00
C LEU A 161 -5.53 -16.32 -4.49
N GLY A 162 -5.78 -17.53 -3.96
CA GLY A 162 -5.55 -17.81 -2.54
C GLY A 162 -4.07 -17.66 -2.14
N GLN A 163 -3.15 -18.08 -2.98
CA GLN A 163 -1.71 -17.91 -2.75
C GLN A 163 -1.28 -16.44 -2.90
N SER A 164 -1.84 -15.71 -3.87
CA SER A 164 -1.60 -14.28 -4.01
C SER A 164 -2.04 -13.51 -2.76
N LEU A 165 -3.19 -13.86 -2.16
CA LEU A 165 -3.67 -13.26 -0.92
C LEU A 165 -2.74 -13.56 0.28
N LEU A 166 -2.20 -14.77 0.38
CA LEU A 166 -1.23 -15.10 1.42
C LEU A 166 0.07 -14.30 1.28
N VAL A 167 0.53 -14.07 0.06
CA VAL A 167 1.72 -13.23 -0.21
C VAL A 167 1.47 -11.77 0.14
N VAL A 168 0.26 -11.27 -0.10
CA VAL A 168 -0.14 -9.87 0.17
C VAL A 168 -0.51 -9.62 1.64
N TRP A 169 -0.77 -10.67 2.41
CA TRP A 169 -1.23 -10.55 3.79
C TRP A 169 -0.36 -9.64 4.68
N PRO A 170 1.00 -9.72 4.65
CA PRO A 170 1.85 -8.83 5.44
C PRO A 170 1.69 -7.35 5.07
N GLN A 171 1.55 -7.04 3.77
CA GLN A 171 1.38 -5.68 3.28
C GLN A 171 0.02 -5.09 3.70
N LEU A 172 -1.03 -5.90 3.59
CA LEU A 172 -2.36 -5.51 4.00
C LEU A 172 -2.44 -5.28 5.51
N THR A 173 -1.88 -6.19 6.32
CA THR A 173 -1.81 -6.01 7.78
C THR A 173 -0.98 -4.78 8.16
N GLY A 174 0.11 -4.49 7.45
CA GLY A 174 0.90 -3.27 7.63
C GLY A 174 0.10 -2.00 7.36
N LEU A 175 -0.67 -1.95 6.27
CA LEU A 175 -1.54 -0.82 5.94
C LEU A 175 -2.66 -0.64 6.97
N ILE A 176 -3.30 -1.74 7.40
CA ILE A 176 -4.34 -1.68 8.43
C ILE A 176 -3.75 -1.18 9.75
N ALA A 177 -2.60 -1.70 10.18
CA ALA A 177 -1.93 -1.28 11.40
C ALA A 177 -1.57 0.21 11.35
N ALA A 178 -0.99 0.70 10.26
CA ALA A 178 -0.69 2.11 10.07
C ALA A 178 -1.95 2.99 10.14
N THR A 179 -3.05 2.55 9.53
CA THR A 179 -4.34 3.24 9.56
C THR A 179 -4.90 3.31 10.98
N VAL A 180 -4.87 2.20 11.73
CA VAL A 180 -5.33 2.13 13.12
C VAL A 180 -4.49 3.01 14.04
N ILE A 181 -3.17 3.00 13.91
CA ILE A 181 -2.25 3.84 14.68
C ILE A 181 -2.55 5.33 14.41
N CYS A 182 -2.67 5.71 13.15
CA CYS A 182 -2.99 7.08 12.75
C CYS A 182 -4.36 7.52 13.31
N PHE A 183 -5.35 6.62 13.26
CA PHE A 183 -6.68 6.87 13.85
C PHE A 183 -6.60 7.03 15.36
N ALA A 184 -5.89 6.19 16.08
CA ALA A 184 -5.72 6.25 17.52
C ALA A 184 -5.06 7.58 17.94
N ILE A 185 -4.02 8.02 17.23
CA ILE A 185 -3.37 9.30 17.49
C ILE A 185 -4.34 10.46 17.26
N SER A 186 -5.10 10.43 16.17
CA SER A 186 -6.11 11.45 15.85
C SER A 186 -7.19 11.52 16.93
N TYR A 187 -7.67 10.36 17.40
CA TYR A 187 -8.66 10.26 18.46
C TYR A 187 -8.15 10.84 19.80
N ILE A 188 -6.93 10.47 20.21
CA ILE A 188 -6.31 11.00 21.43
C ILE A 188 -6.14 12.53 21.35
N MET A 189 -5.71 13.04 20.19
CA MET A 189 -5.57 14.49 19.99
C MET A 189 -6.90 15.21 20.05
N PHE A 190 -7.95 14.61 19.48
CA PHE A 190 -9.31 15.16 19.54
C PHE A 190 -9.83 15.25 21.00
N MET A 191 -9.72 14.15 21.74
CA MET A 191 -10.15 14.11 23.16
C MET A 191 -9.41 15.11 24.03
N ARG A 192 -8.11 15.28 23.85
CA ARG A 192 -7.31 16.26 24.60
C ARG A 192 -7.70 17.71 24.32
N ARG A 193 -8.22 18.01 23.11
CA ARG A 193 -8.73 19.35 22.79
C ARG A 193 -10.08 19.63 23.44
N GLU A 194 -10.97 18.65 23.43
CA GLU A 194 -12.31 18.80 24.00
C GLU A 194 -12.27 19.00 25.51
N ILE A 195 -11.34 18.32 26.23
CA ILE A 195 -11.13 18.49 27.67
C ILE A 195 -10.56 19.87 28.01
N ARG A 196 -9.76 20.50 27.14
CA ARG A 196 -9.19 21.83 27.37
C ARG A 196 -10.14 22.98 27.05
N SER A 197 -11.24 22.73 26.37
CA SER A 197 -12.24 23.75 26.02
C SER A 197 -13.42 23.84 27.01
N ARG A 198 -13.44 22.95 27.99
CA ARG A 198 -14.32 22.99 29.16
C ARG A 198 -13.55 23.55 30.35
#